data_cbf7b16a38a64b714577e2229a12dffe
#
_entry.id   cbf7b16a38a64b714577e2229a12dffe
#
_cell.length_a   1.000
_cell.length_b   1.000
_cell.length_c   1.000
_cell.angle_alpha   90.00
_cell.angle_beta   90.00
_cell.angle_gamma   90.00
#
_symmetry.space_group_name_H-M   'P 1'
#
loop_
_entity.id
_entity.type
_entity.pdbx_description
1 polymer ?
#
loop_
_entity_poly.entity_id
_entity_poly.type
_entity_poly.pdbx_seq_one_letter_code
_entity_poly.pdbx_strand_id
1 'polypeptide(L)'
;MHFRSAKYSALTLGLTLLLSLQCNAQQTLKDALAGKFLIGTAINNDQATGKDSLSDKIILNQFNAITAENCMKSEVIQPEEGKFDFTQADHFVNFGLKHKLFIHGHVLIWHSQAPNWFFVDQNGKDVSREVLIERMKKHITTVVSRYKGKVKSWDVVNEAIMDDGSWRPNKFYQIIGEDYVRLAFEFAHQADPDAQLIYNDYSMAHPGRKAGVIKMIRNLQKQGIKVDGIGMQGHFSMDFPTIADEEKSIVAFAQLGCKVLITELDLTVIPFPTKNVGADVAMRFAYDKTMNPYPDGLPDSVATKWNLRLGEFFKMFIRHSDKISRVTIWGVTDHQTWRNDWPIPGRKDYPLLFDRNYQPKPVVKTIIDEAKKKIE
;
A
#
# COMPACT_ATOMS: atom_id res chain seq x y z
N MET A 1 79.59 -56.98 -5.60
CA MET A 1 78.43 -57.02 -4.67
C MET A 1 77.82 -55.61 -4.61
N HIS A 2 76.70 -55.43 -5.27
CA HIS A 2 76.01 -54.15 -5.36
C HIS A 2 74.72 -54.19 -4.57
N PHE A 3 74.61 -53.43 -3.50
CA PHE A 3 73.36 -53.26 -2.81
C PHE A 3 72.65 -52.02 -3.40
N ARG A 4 71.45 -52.27 -3.95
CA ARG A 4 70.49 -51.18 -4.36
C ARG A 4 69.61 -50.82 -3.18
N SER A 5 69.67 -49.61 -2.75
CA SER A 5 68.71 -49.06 -1.78
C SER A 5 67.44 -48.58 -2.49
N ALA A 6 66.31 -49.11 -2.08
CA ALA A 6 65.00 -48.70 -2.53
C ALA A 6 64.56 -47.44 -1.70
N LYS A 7 64.24 -46.35 -2.39
CA LYS A 7 63.65 -45.17 -1.79
C LYS A 7 62.12 -45.32 -1.84
N TYR A 8 61.48 -45.35 -0.70
CA TYR A 8 60.00 -45.22 -0.60
C TYR A 8 59.64 -43.75 -0.58
N SER A 9 58.92 -43.31 -1.60
CA SER A 9 58.31 -41.98 -1.61
C SER A 9 56.91 -42.10 -0.99
N ALA A 10 56.75 -41.52 0.16
CA ALA A 10 55.43 -41.39 0.79
C ALA A 10 54.66 -40.24 0.10
N LEU A 11 53.59 -40.60 -0.60
CA LEU A 11 52.66 -39.64 -1.19
C LEU A 11 51.64 -39.23 -0.11
N THR A 12 51.83 -38.04 0.44
CA THR A 12 50.86 -37.46 1.40
C THR A 12 49.69 -36.84 0.63
N LEU A 13 48.54 -37.51 0.64
CA LEU A 13 47.31 -37.01 0.06
C LEU A 13 46.71 -35.99 1.02
N GLY A 14 46.93 -34.72 0.74
CA GLY A 14 46.26 -33.63 1.45
C GLY A 14 44.80 -33.51 1.04
N LEU A 15 43.91 -34.02 1.88
CA LEU A 15 42.47 -33.86 1.73
C LEU A 15 42.08 -32.42 2.18
N THR A 16 42.06 -31.49 1.25
CA THR A 16 41.57 -30.12 1.50
C THR A 16 40.06 -30.19 1.61
N LEU A 17 39.54 -30.17 2.84
CA LEU A 17 38.13 -30.01 3.16
C LEU A 17 37.74 -28.57 2.82
N LEU A 18 37.21 -28.33 1.63
CA LEU A 18 36.52 -27.10 1.28
C LEU A 18 35.21 -27.05 2.07
N LEU A 19 35.26 -26.47 3.28
CA LEU A 19 34.09 -25.98 3.98
C LEU A 19 33.51 -24.84 3.14
N SER A 20 32.59 -25.16 2.24
CA SER A 20 31.70 -24.17 1.65
C SER A 20 30.87 -23.57 2.79
N LEU A 21 31.31 -22.46 3.33
CA LEU A 21 30.45 -21.55 4.08
C LEU A 21 29.33 -21.10 3.12
N GLN A 22 28.24 -21.87 3.09
CA GLN A 22 26.99 -21.38 2.55
C GLN A 22 26.59 -20.21 3.46
N CYS A 23 26.98 -19.03 3.07
CA CYS A 23 26.40 -17.81 3.58
C CYS A 23 24.92 -17.88 3.17
N ASN A 24 24.07 -18.45 4.03
CA ASN A 24 22.63 -18.40 3.85
C ASN A 24 22.25 -16.92 3.93
N ALA A 25 22.31 -16.23 2.78
CA ALA A 25 21.76 -14.91 2.66
C ALA A 25 20.32 -15.00 3.19
N GLN A 26 20.04 -14.21 4.21
CA GLN A 26 18.72 -14.21 4.83
C GLN A 26 17.70 -13.92 3.73
N GLN A 27 16.78 -14.87 3.49
CA GLN A 27 15.77 -14.75 2.45
C GLN A 27 14.95 -13.48 2.69
N THR A 28 14.68 -12.74 1.62
CA THR A 28 13.91 -11.49 1.69
C THR A 28 12.42 -11.75 1.60
N LEU A 29 11.60 -10.76 1.96
CA LEU A 29 10.14 -10.85 1.82
C LEU A 29 9.72 -11.10 0.36
N LYS A 30 10.30 -10.34 -0.59
CA LYS A 30 9.96 -10.49 -2.01
C LYS A 30 10.32 -11.85 -2.58
N ASP A 31 11.42 -12.46 -2.10
CA ASP A 31 11.82 -13.80 -2.55
C ASP A 31 10.94 -14.89 -1.95
N ALA A 32 10.61 -14.76 -0.65
CA ALA A 32 9.75 -15.72 0.04
C ALA A 32 8.31 -15.72 -0.50
N LEU A 33 7.80 -14.56 -0.87
CA LEU A 33 6.44 -14.38 -1.38
C LEU A 33 6.34 -14.50 -2.92
N ALA A 34 7.46 -14.79 -3.60
CA ALA A 34 7.46 -15.02 -5.04
C ALA A 34 6.47 -16.13 -5.44
N GLY A 35 5.67 -15.88 -6.48
CA GLY A 35 4.63 -16.79 -6.94
C GLY A 35 3.32 -16.77 -6.11
N LYS A 36 3.26 -15.97 -5.03
CA LYS A 36 2.05 -15.76 -4.24
C LYS A 36 1.41 -14.41 -4.60
N PHE A 37 2.01 -13.32 -4.21
CA PHE A 37 1.60 -11.95 -4.53
C PHE A 37 2.80 -11.00 -4.48
N LEU A 38 2.66 -9.82 -5.05
CA LEU A 38 3.66 -8.78 -4.90
C LEU A 38 3.64 -8.23 -3.47
N ILE A 39 4.83 -8.01 -2.90
CA ILE A 39 4.97 -7.28 -1.63
C ILE A 39 5.50 -5.89 -1.92
N GLY A 40 4.75 -4.86 -1.53
CA GLY A 40 5.06 -3.47 -1.79
C GLY A 40 5.19 -2.62 -0.55
N THR A 41 5.66 -1.39 -0.73
CA THR A 41 5.68 -0.36 0.29
C THR A 41 5.32 1.01 -0.29
N ALA A 42 4.62 1.85 0.47
CA ALA A 42 4.48 3.26 0.12
C ALA A 42 5.79 3.99 0.39
N ILE A 43 6.17 4.87 -0.53
CA ILE A 43 7.40 5.66 -0.41
C ILE A 43 7.13 7.15 -0.61
N ASN A 44 7.89 7.98 0.09
CA ASN A 44 7.84 9.43 -0.01
C ASN A 44 8.92 9.99 -0.95
N ASN A 45 8.97 11.32 -1.11
CA ASN A 45 9.90 11.96 -2.04
C ASN A 45 11.37 11.84 -1.60
N ASP A 46 11.67 11.80 -0.30
CA ASP A 46 13.07 11.68 0.17
C ASP A 46 13.63 10.28 -0.14
N GLN A 47 12.80 9.25 -0.04
CA GLN A 47 13.14 7.89 -0.47
C GLN A 47 13.27 7.80 -2.00
N ALA A 48 12.35 8.41 -2.73
CA ALA A 48 12.40 8.40 -4.20
C ALA A 48 13.61 9.17 -4.79
N THR A 49 14.20 10.09 -4.02
CA THR A 49 15.37 10.89 -4.42
C THR A 49 16.71 10.38 -3.85
N GLY A 50 16.69 9.31 -3.06
CA GLY A 50 17.89 8.73 -2.44
C GLY A 50 18.43 9.52 -1.24
N LYS A 51 17.66 10.45 -0.69
CA LYS A 51 18.04 11.19 0.52
C LYS A 51 17.96 10.33 1.78
N ASP A 52 17.08 9.33 1.78
CA ASP A 52 16.93 8.35 2.85
C ASP A 52 17.56 7.00 2.45
N SER A 53 18.89 6.95 2.44
CA SER A 53 19.63 5.77 2.00
C SER A 53 19.43 4.52 2.87
N LEU A 54 18.96 4.65 4.11
CA LEU A 54 18.67 3.51 4.99
C LEU A 54 17.33 2.86 4.58
N SER A 55 16.30 3.65 4.36
CA SER A 55 15.04 3.15 3.80
C SER A 55 15.22 2.56 2.42
N ASP A 56 16.04 3.17 1.54
CA ASP A 56 16.30 2.66 0.19
C ASP A 56 16.85 1.23 0.21
N LYS A 57 17.75 0.93 1.15
CA LYS A 57 18.26 -0.44 1.31
C LYS A 57 17.16 -1.44 1.66
N ILE A 58 16.23 -1.05 2.52
CA ILE A 58 15.08 -1.88 2.91
C ILE A 58 14.16 -2.05 1.69
N ILE A 59 13.80 -0.96 1.02
CA ILE A 59 12.92 -0.98 -0.15
C ILE A 59 13.46 -1.95 -1.20
N LEU A 60 14.71 -1.78 -1.59
CA LEU A 60 15.32 -2.56 -2.66
C LEU A 60 15.56 -4.03 -2.28
N ASN A 61 15.80 -4.33 -1.01
CA ASN A 61 16.02 -5.70 -0.57
C ASN A 61 14.73 -6.47 -0.31
N GLN A 62 13.70 -5.81 0.25
CA GLN A 62 12.54 -6.52 0.79
C GLN A 62 11.30 -6.45 -0.11
N PHE A 63 11.19 -5.44 -0.97
CA PHE A 63 9.97 -5.16 -1.74
C PHE A 63 10.20 -5.27 -3.25
N ASN A 64 9.14 -5.62 -4.00
CA ASN A 64 9.12 -5.66 -5.46
C ASN A 64 8.05 -4.74 -6.07
N ALA A 65 7.33 -3.98 -5.23
CA ALA A 65 6.35 -2.98 -5.66
C ALA A 65 6.46 -1.72 -4.80
N ILE A 66 6.11 -0.58 -5.37
CA ILE A 66 6.04 0.71 -4.68
C ILE A 66 4.74 1.44 -4.98
N THR A 67 4.26 2.20 -3.99
CA THR A 67 3.10 3.09 -4.09
C THR A 67 3.51 4.51 -3.75
N ALA A 68 2.96 5.50 -4.46
CA ALA A 68 3.19 6.90 -4.17
C ALA A 68 2.45 7.30 -2.88
N GLU A 69 3.16 7.62 -1.79
CA GLU A 69 2.51 7.99 -0.53
C GLU A 69 1.72 9.30 -0.67
N ASN A 70 2.33 10.35 -1.24
CA ASN A 70 1.71 11.68 -1.38
C ASN A 70 1.91 12.31 -2.76
N CYS A 71 3.02 12.03 -3.44
CA CYS A 71 3.48 12.78 -4.60
C CYS A 71 2.57 12.70 -5.84
N MET A 72 1.61 11.77 -5.88
CA MET A 72 0.62 11.66 -6.96
C MET A 72 -0.79 12.10 -6.57
N LYS A 73 -1.00 12.62 -5.36
CA LYS A 73 -2.28 13.19 -4.94
C LYS A 73 -2.56 14.49 -5.69
N SER A 74 -3.84 14.78 -5.94
CA SER A 74 -4.26 15.88 -6.80
C SER A 74 -3.72 17.24 -6.35
N GLU A 75 -3.67 17.51 -5.03
CA GLU A 75 -3.15 18.78 -4.49
C GLU A 75 -1.64 18.98 -4.75
N VAL A 76 -0.88 17.87 -4.93
CA VAL A 76 0.56 17.94 -5.24
C VAL A 76 0.79 18.04 -6.74
N ILE A 77 0.10 17.20 -7.53
CA ILE A 77 0.28 17.18 -8.99
C ILE A 77 -0.34 18.42 -9.67
N GLN A 78 -1.48 18.89 -9.16
CA GLN A 78 -2.21 19.99 -9.81
C GLN A 78 -2.74 20.99 -8.75
N PRO A 79 -1.86 21.73 -8.06
CA PRO A 79 -2.24 22.64 -6.99
C PRO A 79 -3.16 23.78 -7.46
N GLU A 80 -3.06 24.18 -8.72
CA GLU A 80 -3.89 25.19 -9.36
C GLU A 80 -4.50 24.67 -10.65
N GLU A 81 -5.67 25.19 -11.04
CA GLU A 81 -6.35 24.80 -12.27
C GLU A 81 -5.44 25.01 -13.50
N GLY A 82 -5.22 23.94 -14.26
CA GLY A 82 -4.40 23.95 -15.47
C GLY A 82 -2.89 23.96 -15.25
N LYS A 83 -2.41 24.06 -14.00
CA LYS A 83 -0.97 24.02 -13.67
C LYS A 83 -0.60 22.68 -13.05
N PHE A 84 0.19 21.92 -13.77
CA PHE A 84 0.68 20.60 -13.31
C PHE A 84 2.13 20.68 -12.86
N ASP A 85 2.41 20.13 -11.68
CA ASP A 85 3.77 19.91 -11.18
C ASP A 85 4.00 18.40 -11.02
N PHE A 86 4.78 17.85 -11.92
CA PHE A 86 5.14 16.43 -11.91
C PHE A 86 6.49 16.13 -11.26
N THR A 87 7.16 17.12 -10.69
CA THR A 87 8.53 16.97 -10.19
C THR A 87 8.67 15.80 -9.22
N GLN A 88 7.84 15.72 -8.20
CA GLN A 88 7.92 14.64 -7.22
C GLN A 88 7.41 13.30 -7.78
N ALA A 89 6.37 13.33 -8.60
CA ALA A 89 5.84 12.13 -9.25
C ALA A 89 6.83 11.53 -10.26
N ASP A 90 7.59 12.39 -10.99
CA ASP A 90 8.66 11.94 -11.86
C ASP A 90 9.81 11.28 -11.08
N HIS A 91 10.21 11.83 -9.92
CA HIS A 91 11.20 11.18 -9.04
C HIS A 91 10.75 9.78 -8.65
N PHE A 92 9.50 9.64 -8.20
CA PHE A 92 8.91 8.36 -7.80
C PHE A 92 8.88 7.35 -8.96
N VAL A 93 8.39 7.75 -10.12
CA VAL A 93 8.32 6.85 -11.29
C VAL A 93 9.70 6.45 -11.77
N ASN A 94 10.64 7.40 -11.83
CA ASN A 94 12.02 7.13 -12.23
C ASN A 94 12.74 6.18 -11.25
N PHE A 95 12.50 6.32 -9.95
CA PHE A 95 13.00 5.38 -8.94
C PHE A 95 12.49 3.96 -9.22
N GLY A 96 11.18 3.81 -9.42
CA GLY A 96 10.56 2.51 -9.73
C GLY A 96 11.11 1.88 -11.01
N LEU A 97 11.24 2.66 -12.08
CA LEU A 97 11.79 2.20 -13.36
C LEU A 97 13.26 1.79 -13.23
N LYS A 98 14.08 2.62 -12.59
CA LYS A 98 15.52 2.36 -12.36
C LYS A 98 15.74 1.03 -11.65
N HIS A 99 14.90 0.72 -10.66
CA HIS A 99 15.03 -0.46 -9.82
C HIS A 99 14.11 -1.62 -10.23
N LYS A 100 13.41 -1.50 -11.38
CA LYS A 100 12.51 -2.53 -11.94
C LYS A 100 11.41 -2.97 -10.96
N LEU A 101 10.89 -2.02 -10.16
CA LEU A 101 9.80 -2.26 -9.23
C LEU A 101 8.46 -2.11 -9.95
N PHE A 102 7.44 -2.84 -9.49
CA PHE A 102 6.07 -2.59 -9.89
C PHE A 102 5.61 -1.24 -9.34
N ILE A 103 5.15 -0.34 -10.20
CA ILE A 103 4.78 1.03 -9.84
C ILE A 103 3.25 1.14 -9.77
N HIS A 104 2.74 1.53 -8.62
CA HIS A 104 1.33 1.82 -8.37
C HIS A 104 1.11 3.30 -8.12
N GLY A 105 0.20 3.91 -8.88
CA GLY A 105 -0.17 5.32 -8.72
C GLY A 105 -1.31 5.48 -7.72
N HIS A 106 -1.15 6.35 -6.76
CA HIS A 106 -2.12 6.71 -5.73
C HIS A 106 -2.18 8.24 -5.63
N VAL A 107 -3.25 8.89 -5.96
CA VAL A 107 -4.59 8.48 -6.35
C VAL A 107 -5.12 9.49 -7.39
N LEU A 108 -5.96 9.04 -8.33
CA LEU A 108 -6.50 9.94 -9.35
C LEU A 108 -7.63 10.82 -8.78
N ILE A 109 -8.61 10.22 -8.10
CA ILE A 109 -9.75 10.93 -7.51
C ILE A 109 -9.94 10.51 -6.04
N TRP A 110 -9.78 11.47 -5.15
CA TRP A 110 -10.04 11.34 -3.72
C TRP A 110 -10.63 12.63 -3.17
N HIS A 111 -11.56 12.53 -2.22
CA HIS A 111 -12.22 13.69 -1.62
C HIS A 111 -11.33 14.48 -0.66
N SER A 112 -10.30 13.84 -0.10
CA SER A 112 -9.27 14.47 0.72
C SER A 112 -8.05 14.81 -0.14
N GLN A 113 -7.27 15.80 0.27
CA GLN A 113 -6.09 16.28 -0.47
C GLN A 113 -6.38 16.57 -1.96
N ALA A 114 -7.61 17.02 -2.25
CA ALA A 114 -8.02 17.55 -3.54
C ALA A 114 -8.10 19.08 -3.44
N PRO A 115 -7.45 19.83 -4.34
CA PRO A 115 -7.45 21.28 -4.28
C PRO A 115 -8.84 21.86 -4.53
N ASN A 116 -9.16 22.95 -3.83
CA ASN A 116 -10.49 23.54 -3.84
C ASN A 116 -10.98 23.99 -5.22
N TRP A 117 -10.04 24.35 -6.13
CA TRP A 117 -10.36 24.77 -7.49
C TRP A 117 -11.13 23.71 -8.29
N PHE A 118 -11.06 22.41 -7.92
CA PHE A 118 -11.90 21.40 -8.56
C PHE A 118 -13.39 21.73 -8.45
N PHE A 119 -13.81 22.25 -7.30
CA PHE A 119 -15.20 22.31 -6.88
C PHE A 119 -15.83 23.69 -7.00
N VAL A 120 -15.03 24.77 -7.03
CA VAL A 120 -15.54 26.13 -7.01
C VAL A 120 -15.09 26.92 -8.24
N ASP A 121 -15.91 27.94 -8.58
CA ASP A 121 -15.57 28.97 -9.56
C ASP A 121 -14.72 30.10 -8.93
N GLN A 122 -14.39 31.10 -9.73
CA GLN A 122 -13.62 32.28 -9.26
C GLN A 122 -14.31 33.10 -8.17
N ASN A 123 -15.62 32.88 -7.96
CA ASN A 123 -16.43 33.55 -6.93
C ASN A 123 -16.60 32.68 -5.69
N GLY A 124 -15.99 31.51 -5.64
CA GLY A 124 -16.11 30.54 -4.53
C GLY A 124 -17.43 29.77 -4.51
N LYS A 125 -18.24 29.81 -5.59
CA LYS A 125 -19.47 29.03 -5.72
C LYS A 125 -19.18 27.68 -6.34
N ASP A 126 -19.95 26.67 -5.94
CA ASP A 126 -19.86 25.35 -6.55
C ASP A 126 -20.04 25.44 -8.08
N VAL A 127 -19.16 24.76 -8.81
CA VAL A 127 -19.24 24.67 -10.27
C VAL A 127 -20.38 23.79 -10.72
N SER A 128 -20.77 23.90 -12.01
CA SER A 128 -21.76 22.98 -12.59
C SER A 128 -21.19 21.55 -12.70
N ARG A 129 -22.09 20.60 -12.83
CA ARG A 129 -21.75 19.19 -13.08
C ARG A 129 -20.81 19.00 -14.28
N GLU A 130 -21.07 19.69 -15.37
CA GLU A 130 -20.31 19.61 -16.63
C GLU A 130 -18.89 20.14 -16.43
N VAL A 131 -18.73 21.26 -15.72
CA VAL A 131 -17.42 21.84 -15.42
C VAL A 131 -16.59 20.89 -14.56
N LEU A 132 -17.17 20.31 -13.51
CA LEU A 132 -16.44 19.35 -12.67
C LEU A 132 -16.06 18.08 -13.44
N ILE A 133 -16.93 17.56 -14.31
CA ILE A 133 -16.62 16.43 -15.17
C ILE A 133 -15.44 16.74 -16.10
N GLU A 134 -15.41 17.91 -16.73
CA GLU A 134 -14.30 18.31 -17.61
C GLU A 134 -12.99 18.48 -16.82
N ARG A 135 -13.03 19.06 -15.62
CA ARG A 135 -11.86 19.17 -14.73
C ARG A 135 -11.31 17.79 -14.34
N MET A 136 -12.19 16.86 -13.94
CA MET A 136 -11.82 15.47 -13.64
C MET A 136 -11.20 14.79 -14.85
N LYS A 137 -11.84 14.91 -16.03
CA LYS A 137 -11.35 14.31 -17.27
C LYS A 137 -9.95 14.82 -17.61
N LYS A 138 -9.76 16.14 -17.60
CA LYS A 138 -8.46 16.76 -17.88
C LYS A 138 -7.38 16.29 -16.91
N HIS A 139 -7.70 16.28 -15.60
CA HIS A 139 -6.77 15.80 -14.56
C HIS A 139 -6.36 14.34 -14.82
N ILE A 140 -7.32 13.44 -14.87
CA ILE A 140 -7.09 12.00 -15.03
C ILE A 140 -6.32 11.71 -16.33
N THR A 141 -6.79 12.27 -17.46
CA THR A 141 -6.17 12.01 -18.76
C THR A 141 -4.72 12.52 -18.80
N THR A 142 -4.46 13.70 -18.24
CA THR A 142 -3.10 14.28 -18.22
C THR A 142 -2.16 13.42 -17.37
N VAL A 143 -2.58 13.04 -16.16
CA VAL A 143 -1.76 12.25 -15.22
C VAL A 143 -1.50 10.85 -15.77
N VAL A 144 -2.55 10.14 -16.17
CA VAL A 144 -2.42 8.75 -16.65
C VAL A 144 -1.63 8.69 -17.95
N SER A 145 -1.88 9.59 -18.91
CA SER A 145 -1.15 9.61 -20.18
C SER A 145 0.34 9.90 -20.02
N ARG A 146 0.73 10.76 -19.05
CA ARG A 146 2.15 11.03 -18.76
C ARG A 146 2.90 9.77 -18.35
N TYR A 147 2.25 8.88 -17.61
CA TYR A 147 2.87 7.68 -17.06
C TYR A 147 2.41 6.39 -17.73
N LYS A 148 1.76 6.50 -18.89
CA LYS A 148 1.32 5.35 -19.70
C LYS A 148 2.43 4.33 -19.89
N GLY A 149 2.13 3.06 -19.60
CA GLY A 149 3.07 1.95 -19.70
C GLY A 149 4.16 1.91 -18.60
N LYS A 150 4.33 2.98 -17.81
CA LYS A 150 5.29 3.07 -16.69
C LYS A 150 4.62 2.71 -15.37
N VAL A 151 3.55 3.40 -15.00
CA VAL A 151 2.69 3.06 -13.87
C VAL A 151 1.79 1.91 -14.30
N LYS A 152 1.80 0.82 -13.55
CA LYS A 152 1.14 -0.44 -13.93
C LYS A 152 -0.28 -0.58 -13.40
N SER A 153 -0.60 0.15 -12.35
CA SER A 153 -1.94 0.18 -11.75
C SER A 153 -2.22 1.52 -11.09
N TRP A 154 -3.48 1.91 -11.01
CA TRP A 154 -3.95 3.15 -10.41
C TRP A 154 -5.08 2.92 -9.42
N ASP A 155 -5.01 3.54 -8.25
CA ASP A 155 -6.22 3.82 -7.49
C ASP A 155 -6.98 4.92 -8.21
N VAL A 156 -8.07 4.53 -8.90
CA VAL A 156 -8.84 5.46 -9.73
C VAL A 156 -9.72 6.34 -8.86
N VAL A 157 -10.45 5.71 -7.93
CA VAL A 157 -11.27 6.39 -6.93
C VAL A 157 -10.99 5.80 -5.56
N ASN A 158 -10.77 6.68 -4.60
CA ASN A 158 -10.54 6.34 -3.21
C ASN A 158 -11.70 6.80 -2.32
N GLU A 159 -12.19 5.88 -1.44
CA GLU A 159 -13.08 6.16 -0.32
C GLU A 159 -14.43 6.78 -0.70
N ALA A 160 -15.14 6.17 -1.64
CA ALA A 160 -16.45 6.63 -2.08
C ALA A 160 -17.63 6.17 -1.21
N ILE A 161 -17.44 5.13 -0.38
CA ILE A 161 -18.50 4.47 0.37
C ILE A 161 -18.32 4.66 1.88
N MET A 162 -19.40 4.92 2.60
CA MET A 162 -19.44 5.05 4.06
C MET A 162 -19.57 3.69 4.75
N ASP A 163 -19.39 3.64 6.07
CA ASP A 163 -19.51 2.41 6.86
C ASP A 163 -20.91 1.77 6.82
N ASP A 164 -21.95 2.57 6.63
CA ASP A 164 -23.34 2.11 6.47
C ASP A 164 -23.68 1.61 5.04
N GLY A 165 -22.70 1.72 4.11
CA GLY A 165 -22.86 1.34 2.70
C GLY A 165 -23.44 2.43 1.81
N SER A 166 -23.73 3.61 2.33
CA SER A 166 -24.17 4.78 1.56
C SER A 166 -22.97 5.44 0.83
N TRP A 167 -23.28 6.26 -0.17
CA TRP A 167 -22.29 7.10 -0.81
C TRP A 167 -21.75 8.16 0.16
N ARG A 168 -20.44 8.35 0.13
CA ARG A 168 -19.82 9.46 0.88
C ARG A 168 -20.28 10.79 0.32
N PRO A 169 -20.82 11.71 1.16
CA PRO A 169 -21.33 13.00 0.72
C PRO A 169 -20.17 14.00 0.48
N ASN A 170 -19.19 13.61 -0.37
CA ASN A 170 -18.12 14.49 -0.80
C ASN A 170 -18.54 15.39 -1.96
N LYS A 171 -17.73 16.39 -2.31
CA LYS A 171 -18.05 17.35 -3.37
C LYS A 171 -18.20 16.72 -4.76
N PHE A 172 -17.45 15.65 -5.09
CA PHE A 172 -17.65 14.95 -6.35
C PHE A 172 -19.06 14.32 -6.42
N TYR A 173 -19.48 13.66 -5.33
CA TYR A 173 -20.82 13.09 -5.24
C TYR A 173 -21.93 14.14 -5.21
N GLN A 174 -21.75 15.24 -4.46
CA GLN A 174 -22.75 16.30 -4.35
C GLN A 174 -23.03 16.99 -5.69
N ILE A 175 -21.99 17.20 -6.52
CA ILE A 175 -22.09 17.92 -7.78
C ILE A 175 -22.41 16.99 -8.95
N ILE A 176 -21.80 15.80 -9.01
CA ILE A 176 -21.95 14.87 -10.16
C ILE A 176 -22.96 13.74 -9.86
N GLY A 177 -23.11 13.34 -8.60
CA GLY A 177 -23.81 12.12 -8.21
C GLY A 177 -22.89 10.90 -8.28
N GLU A 178 -23.45 9.68 -8.14
CA GLU A 178 -22.70 8.42 -8.16
C GLU A 178 -21.92 8.18 -9.45
N ASP A 179 -22.30 8.86 -10.52
CA ASP A 179 -21.73 8.76 -11.85
C ASP A 179 -20.23 9.19 -11.91
N TYR A 180 -19.77 9.97 -10.93
CA TYR A 180 -18.36 10.41 -10.90
C TYR A 180 -17.36 9.23 -10.85
N VAL A 181 -17.76 8.13 -10.20
CA VAL A 181 -16.92 6.93 -10.13
C VAL A 181 -16.79 6.28 -11.50
N ARG A 182 -17.93 6.07 -12.19
CA ARG A 182 -17.94 5.53 -13.56
C ARG A 182 -17.09 6.36 -14.51
N LEU A 183 -17.30 7.68 -14.51
CA LEU A 183 -16.57 8.63 -15.36
C LEU A 183 -15.06 8.59 -15.08
N ALA A 184 -14.65 8.52 -13.81
CA ALA A 184 -13.24 8.43 -13.45
C ALA A 184 -12.59 7.16 -14.03
N PHE A 185 -13.24 6.00 -13.92
CA PHE A 185 -12.74 4.74 -14.49
C PHE A 185 -12.70 4.79 -16.02
N GLU A 186 -13.71 5.35 -16.68
CA GLU A 186 -13.72 5.53 -18.15
C GLU A 186 -12.55 6.41 -18.63
N PHE A 187 -12.33 7.56 -17.97
CA PHE A 187 -11.24 8.46 -18.35
C PHE A 187 -9.87 7.83 -18.13
N ALA A 188 -9.69 7.09 -17.04
CA ALA A 188 -8.44 6.38 -16.80
C ALA A 188 -8.20 5.28 -17.82
N HIS A 189 -9.24 4.48 -18.15
CA HIS A 189 -9.14 3.43 -19.18
C HIS A 189 -8.85 3.99 -20.57
N GLN A 190 -9.50 5.09 -20.95
CA GLN A 190 -9.24 5.76 -22.23
C GLN A 190 -7.80 6.29 -22.34
N ALA A 191 -7.24 6.78 -21.25
CA ALA A 191 -5.87 7.30 -21.21
C ALA A 191 -4.81 6.19 -21.26
N ASP A 192 -5.00 5.11 -20.52
CA ASP A 192 -4.13 3.91 -20.55
C ASP A 192 -4.97 2.62 -20.43
N PRO A 193 -5.33 1.97 -21.55
CA PRO A 193 -6.12 0.74 -21.56
C PRO A 193 -5.42 -0.45 -20.87
N ASP A 194 -4.09 -0.44 -20.79
CA ASP A 194 -3.30 -1.54 -20.26
C ASP A 194 -3.08 -1.44 -18.75
N ALA A 195 -3.27 -0.27 -18.15
CA ALA A 195 -3.15 -0.09 -16.72
C ALA A 195 -4.26 -0.84 -15.96
N GLN A 196 -3.92 -1.41 -14.82
CA GLN A 196 -4.91 -1.98 -13.90
C GLN A 196 -5.63 -0.86 -13.14
N LEU A 197 -6.94 -0.90 -13.12
CA LEU A 197 -7.81 0.12 -12.53
C LEU A 197 -8.43 -0.42 -11.22
N ILE A 198 -8.16 0.26 -10.11
CA ILE A 198 -8.48 -0.19 -8.76
C ILE A 198 -9.45 0.81 -8.12
N TYR A 199 -10.48 0.28 -7.46
CA TYR A 199 -11.24 1.01 -6.44
C TYR A 199 -10.60 0.73 -5.07
N ASN A 200 -10.32 1.74 -4.27
CA ASN A 200 -9.64 1.60 -2.97
C ASN A 200 -10.47 2.19 -1.83
N ASP A 201 -10.55 1.49 -0.67
CA ASP A 201 -11.26 2.00 0.50
C ASP A 201 -10.72 1.35 1.80
N TYR A 202 -10.97 2.00 2.94
CA TYR A 202 -10.64 1.48 4.27
C TYR A 202 -11.81 0.71 4.89
N SER A 203 -11.58 0.09 6.06
CA SER A 203 -12.62 -0.63 6.84
C SER A 203 -13.48 -1.58 6.01
N MET A 204 -12.90 -2.23 5.00
CA MET A 204 -13.62 -3.08 4.05
C MET A 204 -14.17 -4.37 4.67
N ALA A 205 -13.75 -4.72 5.90
CA ALA A 205 -14.35 -5.78 6.70
C ALA A 205 -15.71 -5.37 7.30
N HIS A 206 -16.01 -4.07 7.35
CA HIS A 206 -17.29 -3.58 7.87
C HIS A 206 -18.46 -4.02 6.96
N PRO A 207 -19.51 -4.68 7.48
CA PRO A 207 -20.56 -5.28 6.66
C PRO A 207 -21.26 -4.30 5.71
N GLY A 208 -21.59 -3.10 6.18
CA GLY A 208 -22.27 -2.08 5.38
C GLY A 208 -21.36 -1.58 4.25
N ARG A 209 -20.12 -1.18 4.53
CA ARG A 209 -19.17 -0.73 3.51
C ARG A 209 -18.94 -1.81 2.46
N LYS A 210 -18.66 -3.04 2.89
CA LYS A 210 -18.54 -4.19 1.99
C LYS A 210 -19.74 -4.34 1.05
N ALA A 211 -20.94 -4.28 1.59
CA ALA A 211 -22.16 -4.39 0.79
C ALA A 211 -22.31 -3.23 -0.22
N GLY A 212 -22.02 -2.00 0.21
CA GLY A 212 -22.04 -0.81 -0.65
C GLY A 212 -21.04 -0.90 -1.80
N VAL A 213 -19.79 -1.32 -1.50
CA VAL A 213 -18.75 -1.52 -2.53
C VAL A 213 -19.14 -2.62 -3.50
N ILE A 214 -19.63 -3.76 -3.04
CA ILE A 214 -20.11 -4.84 -3.91
C ILE A 214 -21.21 -4.33 -4.85
N LYS A 215 -22.19 -3.55 -4.33
CA LYS A 215 -23.27 -2.97 -5.14
C LYS A 215 -22.70 -2.02 -6.20
N MET A 216 -21.80 -1.13 -5.83
CA MET A 216 -21.14 -0.17 -6.73
C MET A 216 -20.36 -0.90 -7.85
N ILE A 217 -19.49 -1.85 -7.50
CA ILE A 217 -18.68 -2.58 -8.48
C ILE A 217 -19.55 -3.37 -9.45
N ARG A 218 -20.60 -4.07 -8.96
CA ARG A 218 -21.54 -4.76 -9.84
C ARG A 218 -22.27 -3.80 -10.80
N ASN A 219 -22.59 -2.59 -10.35
CA ASN A 219 -23.20 -1.58 -11.20
C ASN A 219 -22.23 -1.11 -12.30
N LEU A 220 -20.98 -0.86 -11.98
CA LEU A 220 -19.94 -0.53 -12.96
C LEU A 220 -19.76 -1.66 -14.00
N GLN A 221 -19.64 -2.90 -13.54
CA GLN A 221 -19.49 -4.06 -14.42
C GLN A 221 -20.70 -4.25 -15.37
N LYS A 222 -21.94 -4.04 -14.89
CA LYS A 222 -23.15 -4.08 -15.74
C LYS A 222 -23.12 -3.03 -16.85
N GLN A 223 -22.42 -1.92 -16.64
CA GLN A 223 -22.24 -0.85 -17.63
C GLN A 223 -20.99 -1.07 -18.52
N GLY A 224 -20.31 -2.21 -18.40
CA GLY A 224 -19.11 -2.52 -19.19
C GLY A 224 -17.87 -1.77 -18.74
N ILE A 225 -17.87 -1.19 -17.55
CA ILE A 225 -16.72 -0.45 -17.01
C ILE A 225 -15.65 -1.42 -16.52
N LYS A 226 -14.42 -1.22 -16.97
CA LYS A 226 -13.25 -1.99 -16.54
C LYS A 226 -12.91 -1.66 -15.07
N VAL A 227 -13.00 -2.68 -14.21
CA VAL A 227 -12.51 -2.64 -12.82
C VAL A 227 -11.68 -3.90 -12.60
N ASP A 228 -10.37 -3.76 -12.53
CA ASP A 228 -9.45 -4.91 -12.43
C ASP A 228 -9.27 -5.39 -10.99
N GLY A 229 -9.42 -4.49 -10.03
CA GLY A 229 -9.17 -4.84 -8.64
C GLY A 229 -9.94 -3.99 -7.63
N ILE A 230 -10.01 -4.54 -6.42
CA ILE A 230 -10.55 -3.89 -5.24
C ILE A 230 -9.44 -3.83 -4.20
N GLY A 231 -9.04 -2.61 -3.84
CA GLY A 231 -8.07 -2.30 -2.81
C GLY A 231 -8.76 -2.22 -1.45
N MET A 232 -8.30 -3.05 -0.52
CA MET A 232 -8.62 -2.97 0.89
C MET A 232 -7.43 -2.29 1.56
N GLN A 233 -7.57 -1.05 2.06
CA GLN A 233 -6.43 -0.29 2.58
C GLN A 233 -5.65 -1.08 3.63
N GLY A 234 -6.34 -1.68 4.59
CA GLY A 234 -5.65 -2.48 5.62
C GLY A 234 -5.09 -1.63 6.77
N HIS A 235 -5.67 -0.46 7.05
CA HIS A 235 -5.39 0.31 8.26
C HIS A 235 -6.03 -0.37 9.47
N PHE A 236 -5.30 -1.31 10.06
CA PHE A 236 -5.80 -2.17 11.13
C PHE A 236 -5.44 -1.63 12.51
N SER A 237 -6.20 -2.08 13.51
CA SER A 237 -5.88 -1.92 14.93
C SER A 237 -5.75 -3.28 15.61
N MET A 238 -5.38 -3.27 16.90
CA MET A 238 -5.27 -4.52 17.66
C MET A 238 -6.60 -5.25 17.82
N ASP A 239 -7.74 -4.55 17.66
CA ASP A 239 -9.07 -5.09 17.88
C ASP A 239 -9.90 -5.23 16.59
N PHE A 240 -9.55 -4.49 15.53
CA PHE A 240 -10.32 -4.48 14.27
C PHE A 240 -9.41 -4.46 13.04
N PRO A 241 -9.80 -5.16 11.96
CA PRO A 241 -10.88 -6.14 11.86
C PRO A 241 -10.51 -7.48 12.53
N THR A 242 -11.47 -8.39 12.72
CA THR A 242 -11.11 -9.79 13.00
C THR A 242 -10.53 -10.44 11.75
N ILE A 243 -9.66 -11.44 11.91
CA ILE A 243 -9.11 -12.22 10.77
C ILE A 243 -10.24 -12.79 9.91
N ALA A 244 -11.27 -13.34 10.57
CA ALA A 244 -12.41 -13.96 9.89
C ALA A 244 -13.25 -12.96 9.07
N ASP A 245 -13.43 -11.72 9.55
CA ASP A 245 -14.23 -10.73 8.82
C ASP A 245 -13.45 -10.14 7.64
N GLU A 246 -12.13 -9.98 7.78
CA GLU A 246 -11.25 -9.60 6.67
C GLU A 246 -11.24 -10.69 5.60
N GLU A 247 -11.09 -11.96 5.98
CA GLU A 247 -11.12 -13.11 5.07
C GLU A 247 -12.44 -13.21 4.31
N LYS A 248 -13.59 -13.05 4.98
CA LYS A 248 -14.90 -13.00 4.32
C LYS A 248 -14.99 -11.90 3.27
N SER A 249 -14.36 -10.75 3.50
CA SER A 249 -14.36 -9.62 2.56
C SER A 249 -13.48 -9.91 1.35
N ILE A 250 -12.30 -10.47 1.54
CA ILE A 250 -11.42 -10.92 0.45
C ILE A 250 -12.15 -11.91 -0.46
N VAL A 251 -12.80 -12.92 0.13
CA VAL A 251 -13.56 -13.91 -0.65
C VAL A 251 -14.73 -13.27 -1.41
N ALA A 252 -15.49 -12.38 -0.74
CA ALA A 252 -16.64 -11.72 -1.36
C ALA A 252 -16.24 -10.81 -2.53
N PHE A 253 -15.13 -10.07 -2.40
CA PHE A 253 -14.64 -9.22 -3.50
C PHE A 253 -14.06 -10.05 -4.65
N ALA A 254 -13.33 -11.12 -4.37
CA ALA A 254 -12.84 -12.02 -5.40
C ALA A 254 -13.96 -12.68 -6.22
N GLN A 255 -15.13 -12.94 -5.62
CA GLN A 255 -16.32 -13.46 -6.31
C GLN A 255 -16.91 -12.48 -7.35
N LEU A 256 -16.49 -11.21 -7.34
CA LEU A 256 -16.85 -10.24 -8.39
C LEU A 256 -15.96 -10.37 -9.65
N GLY A 257 -15.02 -11.30 -9.68
CA GLY A 257 -14.04 -11.45 -10.77
C GLY A 257 -12.90 -10.43 -10.71
N CYS A 258 -12.82 -9.64 -9.64
CA CYS A 258 -11.75 -8.68 -9.42
C CYS A 258 -10.60 -9.32 -8.62
N LYS A 259 -9.36 -8.85 -8.86
CA LYS A 259 -8.27 -9.13 -7.92
C LYS A 259 -8.46 -8.32 -6.65
N VAL A 260 -8.08 -8.90 -5.51
CA VAL A 260 -8.03 -8.20 -4.24
C VAL A 260 -6.60 -7.72 -3.98
N LEU A 261 -6.48 -6.53 -3.43
CA LEU A 261 -5.21 -5.94 -3.02
C LEU A 261 -5.32 -5.47 -1.58
N ILE A 262 -4.29 -5.68 -0.78
CA ILE A 262 -4.13 -4.98 0.49
C ILE A 262 -3.20 -3.81 0.18
N THR A 263 -3.73 -2.59 0.20
CA THR A 263 -3.09 -1.46 -0.47
C THR A 263 -2.29 -0.54 0.44
N GLU A 264 -2.60 -0.52 1.74
CA GLU A 264 -2.06 0.46 2.70
C GLU A 264 -1.87 -0.16 4.09
N LEU A 265 -1.38 -1.41 4.14
CA LEU A 265 -1.33 -2.16 5.39
C LEU A 265 -0.46 -1.49 6.44
N ASP A 266 -1.06 -1.18 7.54
CA ASP A 266 -0.43 -0.85 8.81
C ASP A 266 -1.26 -1.37 9.99
N LEU A 267 -0.62 -1.67 11.11
CA LEU A 267 -1.30 -2.18 12.31
C LEU A 267 -0.97 -1.31 13.51
N THR A 268 -1.87 -0.38 13.85
CA THR A 268 -1.67 0.50 15.00
C THR A 268 -1.87 -0.23 16.33
N VAL A 269 -1.00 0.09 17.30
CA VAL A 269 -1.15 -0.34 18.71
C VAL A 269 -1.75 0.75 19.58
N ILE A 270 -2.03 1.91 19.00
CA ILE A 270 -2.43 3.11 19.74
C ILE A 270 -3.92 3.36 19.54
N PRO A 271 -4.67 3.68 20.61
CA PRO A 271 -6.09 3.94 20.51
C PRO A 271 -6.38 5.20 19.68
N PHE A 272 -7.53 5.24 19.02
CA PHE A 272 -8.06 6.44 18.40
C PHE A 272 -8.80 7.30 19.44
N PRO A 273 -8.75 8.64 19.29
CA PRO A 273 -9.39 9.57 20.24
C PRO A 273 -10.90 9.45 20.29
N THR A 274 -11.52 9.02 19.22
CA THR A 274 -12.98 8.81 19.12
C THR A 274 -13.29 7.58 18.26
N LYS A 275 -14.48 6.99 18.44
CA LYS A 275 -14.97 5.90 17.59
C LYS A 275 -15.31 6.34 16.16
N ASN A 276 -15.41 7.65 15.92
CA ASN A 276 -15.86 8.25 14.67
C ASN A 276 -14.71 8.98 13.94
N VAL A 277 -13.48 8.57 14.11
CA VAL A 277 -12.38 9.06 13.28
C VAL A 277 -12.57 8.49 11.88
N GLY A 278 -13.15 9.30 10.98
CA GLY A 278 -13.24 8.97 9.56
C GLY A 278 -11.87 9.06 8.89
N ALA A 279 -11.85 8.91 7.58
CA ALA A 279 -10.64 9.03 6.75
C ALA A 279 -10.15 10.48 6.57
N ASP A 280 -10.63 11.43 7.38
CA ASP A 280 -10.20 12.83 7.27
C ASP A 280 -8.82 13.02 7.89
N VAL A 281 -7.80 12.96 7.03
CA VAL A 281 -6.40 13.19 7.41
C VAL A 281 -6.12 14.62 7.87
N ALA A 282 -7.06 15.56 7.71
CA ALA A 282 -6.95 16.93 8.25
C ALA A 282 -7.34 17.01 9.73
N MET A 283 -7.99 15.99 10.28
CA MET A 283 -8.36 15.96 11.70
C MET A 283 -7.14 16.10 12.60
N ARG A 284 -7.28 16.95 13.62
CA ARG A 284 -6.29 17.14 14.68
C ARG A 284 -7.00 17.26 16.02
N PHE A 285 -6.39 16.66 17.02
CA PHE A 285 -6.86 16.71 18.42
C PHE A 285 -5.75 17.29 19.30
N ALA A 286 -6.14 17.89 20.40
CA ALA A 286 -5.18 18.31 21.41
C ALA A 286 -4.39 17.11 21.97
N TYR A 287 -3.14 17.36 22.38
CA TYR A 287 -2.32 16.31 22.99
C TYR A 287 -3.01 15.75 24.23
N ASP A 288 -3.14 14.42 24.26
CA ASP A 288 -3.62 13.66 25.39
C ASP A 288 -2.64 12.52 25.67
N LYS A 289 -2.04 12.52 26.86
CA LYS A 289 -1.06 11.51 27.27
C LYS A 289 -1.64 10.08 27.19
N THR A 290 -2.93 9.90 27.44
CA THR A 290 -3.59 8.58 27.37
C THR A 290 -3.65 8.06 25.93
N MET A 291 -3.58 8.96 24.95
CA MET A 291 -3.58 8.65 23.53
C MET A 291 -2.15 8.49 22.94
N ASN A 292 -1.13 8.58 23.79
CA ASN A 292 0.27 8.27 23.44
C ASN A 292 0.89 7.36 24.52
N PRO A 293 0.39 6.13 24.67
CA PRO A 293 0.76 5.25 25.79
C PRO A 293 2.21 4.74 25.72
N TYR A 294 2.87 4.84 24.55
CA TYR A 294 4.21 4.27 24.33
C TYR A 294 5.20 5.28 23.72
N PRO A 295 5.45 6.44 24.37
CA PRO A 295 6.32 7.48 23.79
C PRO A 295 7.77 7.05 23.65
N ASP A 296 8.25 6.11 24.48
CA ASP A 296 9.65 5.69 24.55
C ASP A 296 9.91 4.28 23.99
N GLY A 297 8.89 3.63 23.44
CA GLY A 297 8.97 2.29 22.84
C GLY A 297 7.85 1.36 23.31
N LEU A 298 7.64 0.28 22.56
CA LEU A 298 6.63 -0.72 22.92
C LEU A 298 7.15 -1.62 24.05
N PRO A 299 6.32 -1.89 25.08
CA PRO A 299 6.59 -3.00 26.01
C PRO A 299 6.64 -4.34 25.25
N ASP A 300 7.51 -5.27 25.68
CA ASP A 300 7.69 -6.57 25.03
C ASP A 300 6.37 -7.36 24.88
N SER A 301 5.49 -7.29 25.87
CA SER A 301 4.18 -7.96 25.82
C SER A 301 3.27 -7.39 24.72
N VAL A 302 3.34 -6.09 24.45
CA VAL A 302 2.58 -5.42 23.37
C VAL A 302 3.21 -5.74 22.03
N ALA A 303 4.52 -5.65 21.92
CA ALA A 303 5.27 -6.01 20.71
C ALA A 303 5.02 -7.47 20.31
N THR A 304 5.00 -8.39 21.28
CA THR A 304 4.68 -9.81 21.02
C THR A 304 3.28 -9.98 20.48
N LYS A 305 2.26 -9.36 21.08
CA LYS A 305 0.87 -9.43 20.60
C LYS A 305 0.73 -8.85 19.18
N TRP A 306 1.41 -7.74 18.92
CA TRP A 306 1.41 -7.10 17.61
C TRP A 306 2.02 -8.03 16.54
N ASN A 307 3.20 -8.63 16.82
CA ASN A 307 3.85 -9.55 15.90
C ASN A 307 2.97 -10.79 15.62
N LEU A 308 2.34 -11.36 16.62
CA LEU A 308 1.42 -12.49 16.45
C LEU A 308 0.23 -12.11 15.57
N ARG A 309 -0.42 -10.98 15.87
CA ARG A 309 -1.61 -10.54 15.14
C ARG A 309 -1.30 -10.26 13.66
N LEU A 310 -0.23 -9.52 13.36
CA LEU A 310 0.15 -9.27 11.97
C LEU A 310 0.59 -10.56 11.26
N GLY A 311 1.24 -11.47 11.96
CA GLY A 311 1.59 -12.80 11.46
C GLY A 311 0.36 -13.61 11.04
N GLU A 312 -0.73 -13.59 11.83
CA GLU A 312 -2.00 -14.25 11.47
C GLU A 312 -2.67 -13.62 10.23
N PHE A 313 -2.60 -12.29 10.06
CA PHE A 313 -3.06 -11.66 8.82
C PHE A 313 -2.25 -12.16 7.61
N PHE A 314 -0.93 -12.16 7.68
CA PHE A 314 -0.11 -12.65 6.58
C PHE A 314 -0.32 -14.14 6.28
N LYS A 315 -0.52 -14.97 7.30
CA LYS A 315 -0.89 -16.38 7.13
C LYS A 315 -2.20 -16.51 6.35
N MET A 316 -3.20 -15.70 6.67
CA MET A 316 -4.48 -15.65 5.94
C MET A 316 -4.27 -15.13 4.51
N PHE A 317 -3.50 -14.06 4.29
CA PHE A 317 -3.20 -13.54 2.94
C PHE A 317 -2.47 -14.59 2.08
N ILE A 318 -1.50 -15.31 2.63
CA ILE A 318 -0.78 -16.38 1.93
C ILE A 318 -1.74 -17.52 1.52
N ARG A 319 -2.67 -17.92 2.39
CA ARG A 319 -3.70 -18.93 2.08
C ARG A 319 -4.61 -18.49 0.92
N HIS A 320 -4.86 -17.19 0.76
CA HIS A 320 -5.66 -16.60 -0.31
C HIS A 320 -4.84 -15.96 -1.44
N SER A 321 -3.62 -16.42 -1.65
CA SER A 321 -2.73 -15.87 -2.69
C SER A 321 -3.26 -16.06 -4.13
N ASP A 322 -4.20 -16.95 -4.35
CA ASP A 322 -4.95 -17.09 -5.61
C ASP A 322 -5.87 -15.88 -5.91
N LYS A 323 -6.32 -15.19 -4.87
CA LYS A 323 -7.22 -14.01 -4.93
C LYS A 323 -6.49 -12.70 -4.79
N ILE A 324 -5.43 -12.68 -3.96
CA ILE A 324 -4.67 -11.49 -3.62
C ILE A 324 -3.53 -11.30 -4.64
N SER A 325 -3.46 -10.15 -5.28
CA SER A 325 -2.39 -9.85 -6.24
C SER A 325 -1.24 -9.05 -5.65
N ARG A 326 -1.47 -8.28 -4.59
CA ARG A 326 -0.46 -7.45 -3.93
C ARG A 326 -0.83 -7.17 -2.48
N VAL A 327 0.19 -7.12 -1.61
CA VAL A 327 0.12 -6.57 -0.26
C VAL A 327 1.13 -5.43 -0.16
N THR A 328 0.68 -4.21 0.14
CA THR A 328 1.50 -3.01 0.26
C THR A 328 1.48 -2.51 1.69
N ILE A 329 2.64 -2.34 2.29
CA ILE A 329 2.83 -1.73 3.61
C ILE A 329 2.79 -0.21 3.45
N TRP A 330 2.06 0.52 4.31
CA TRP A 330 1.91 1.97 4.17
C TRP A 330 3.04 2.74 4.85
N GLY A 331 4.23 2.59 4.28
CA GLY A 331 5.49 3.19 4.73
C GLY A 331 6.59 2.15 4.95
N VAL A 332 7.82 2.61 5.09
CA VAL A 332 8.99 1.72 5.19
C VAL A 332 9.31 1.36 6.63
N THR A 333 9.40 2.35 7.52
CA THR A 333 9.78 2.18 8.92
C THR A 333 8.87 2.95 9.87
N ASP A 334 8.76 2.50 11.12
CA ASP A 334 8.03 3.23 12.17
C ASP A 334 8.55 4.65 12.41
N HIS A 335 9.77 4.96 11.96
CA HIS A 335 10.33 6.30 12.09
C HIS A 335 9.55 7.33 11.27
N GLN A 336 9.09 6.94 10.09
CA GLN A 336 8.46 7.82 9.10
C GLN A 336 6.98 7.49 8.83
N THR A 337 6.34 6.69 9.68
CA THR A 337 4.91 6.39 9.49
C THR A 337 4.06 7.65 9.58
N TRP A 338 3.06 7.78 8.69
CA TRP A 338 2.07 8.86 8.71
C TRP A 338 1.29 8.94 10.04
N ARG A 339 1.25 7.85 10.80
CA ARG A 339 0.58 7.76 12.11
C ARG A 339 1.34 8.47 13.23
N ASN A 340 2.60 8.82 13.00
CA ASN A 340 3.32 9.72 13.90
C ASN A 340 2.72 11.12 13.79
N ASP A 341 2.56 11.81 14.92
CA ASP A 341 2.00 13.16 14.99
C ASP A 341 0.55 13.31 14.46
N TRP A 342 -0.09 12.21 14.04
CA TRP A 342 -1.46 12.20 13.58
C TRP A 342 -2.32 11.16 14.35
N PRO A 343 -3.57 11.50 14.71
CA PRO A 343 -4.22 12.80 14.63
C PRO A 343 -3.85 13.74 15.81
N ILE A 344 -2.89 13.37 16.64
CA ILE A 344 -2.42 14.09 17.83
C ILE A 344 -0.94 14.41 17.67
N PRO A 345 -0.51 15.69 17.66
CA PRO A 345 0.89 16.08 17.63
C PRO A 345 1.70 15.46 18.79
N GLY A 346 2.94 15.03 18.54
CA GLY A 346 3.83 14.40 19.51
C GLY A 346 3.55 12.92 19.79
N ARG A 347 2.56 12.33 19.14
CA ARG A 347 2.23 10.92 19.24
C ARG A 347 3.21 10.07 18.43
N LYS A 348 3.55 8.88 18.93
CA LYS A 348 4.37 7.89 18.23
C LYS A 348 3.61 6.59 18.07
N ASP A 349 3.67 6.00 16.87
CA ASP A 349 3.09 4.69 16.59
C ASP A 349 4.15 3.71 16.05
N TYR A 350 3.82 2.42 16.01
CA TYR A 350 4.74 1.33 15.68
C TYR A 350 4.10 0.32 14.70
N PRO A 351 3.50 0.80 13.60
CA PRO A 351 2.57 -0.01 12.81
C PRO A 351 3.21 -0.84 11.68
N LEU A 352 4.51 -0.66 11.40
CA LEU A 352 5.16 -1.16 10.19
C LEU A 352 6.07 -2.38 10.46
N LEU A 353 6.57 -3.00 9.40
CA LEU A 353 7.42 -4.21 9.46
C LEU A 353 8.83 -3.94 9.98
N PHE A 354 9.33 -2.72 9.80
CA PHE A 354 10.65 -2.30 10.24
C PHE A 354 10.51 -1.23 11.30
N ASP A 355 11.33 -1.34 12.33
CA ASP A 355 11.29 -0.45 13.49
C ASP A 355 11.91 0.94 13.21
N ARG A 356 11.96 1.79 14.23
CA ARG A 356 12.55 3.14 14.16
C ARG A 356 14.06 3.14 13.93
N ASN A 357 14.74 2.00 14.15
CA ASN A 357 16.15 1.80 13.93
C ASN A 357 16.44 1.04 12.63
N TYR A 358 15.44 0.97 11.72
CA TYR A 358 15.54 0.29 10.43
C TYR A 358 15.77 -1.23 10.53
N GLN A 359 15.47 -1.84 11.70
CA GLN A 359 15.61 -3.27 11.92
C GLN A 359 14.29 -4.00 11.64
N PRO A 360 14.33 -5.20 11.05
CA PRO A 360 13.14 -6.01 10.84
C PRO A 360 12.57 -6.46 12.18
N LYS A 361 11.27 -6.26 12.38
CA LYS A 361 10.57 -6.83 13.53
C LYS A 361 10.42 -8.35 13.37
N PRO A 362 10.22 -9.12 14.46
CA PRO A 362 10.11 -10.59 14.42
C PRO A 362 9.08 -11.13 13.42
N VAL A 363 8.00 -10.39 13.16
CA VAL A 363 6.98 -10.76 12.17
C VAL A 363 7.54 -10.94 10.75
N VAL A 364 8.61 -10.23 10.38
CA VAL A 364 9.24 -10.38 9.05
C VAL A 364 9.72 -11.83 8.86
N LYS A 365 10.38 -12.38 9.89
CA LYS A 365 10.80 -13.80 9.87
C LYS A 365 9.58 -14.73 9.84
N THR A 366 8.55 -14.43 10.62
CA THR A 366 7.31 -15.23 10.63
C THR A 366 6.67 -15.29 9.24
N ILE A 367 6.59 -14.16 8.51
CA ILE A 367 6.06 -14.10 7.15
C ILE A 367 6.89 -14.95 6.20
N ILE A 368 8.22 -14.82 6.25
CA ILE A 368 9.14 -15.59 5.42
C ILE A 368 8.99 -17.10 5.67
N ASP A 369 8.91 -17.49 6.92
CA ASP A 369 8.76 -18.92 7.29
C ASP A 369 7.39 -19.47 6.87
N GLU A 370 6.31 -18.70 7.03
CA GLU A 370 4.96 -19.08 6.60
C GLU A 370 4.88 -19.24 5.07
N ALA A 371 5.52 -18.33 4.33
CA ALA A 371 5.52 -18.36 2.87
C ALA A 371 6.21 -19.61 2.28
N LYS A 372 7.11 -20.27 3.03
CA LYS A 372 7.79 -21.50 2.62
C LYS A 372 6.94 -22.75 2.77
N LYS A 373 5.92 -22.70 3.62
CA LYS A 373 5.04 -23.85 3.82
C LYS A 373 4.29 -24.16 2.53
N LYS A 374 4.17 -25.44 2.19
CA LYS A 374 3.27 -25.85 1.12
C LYS A 374 1.84 -25.51 1.55
N ILE A 375 1.08 -24.89 0.67
CA ILE A 375 -0.36 -24.71 0.86
C ILE A 375 -0.97 -26.10 0.63
N GLU A 376 -1.43 -26.74 1.70
CA GLU A 376 -2.15 -28.02 1.67
C GLU A 376 -3.54 -27.84 1.07
#